data_e1ad4364b62de9098bce26567879ec0e
#
_entry.id   e1ad4364b62de9098bce26567879ec0e
#
_cell.length_a   1.000
_cell.length_b   1.000
_cell.length_c   1.000
_cell.angle_alpha   90.00
_cell.angle_beta   90.00
_cell.angle_gamma   90.00
#
_symmetry.space_group_name_H-M   'P 1'
#
loop_
_entity.id
_entity.type
_entity.pdbx_description
1 polymer ?
#
loop_
_entity_poly.entity_id
_entity_poly.type
_entity_poly.pdbx_seq_one_letter_code
_entity_poly.pdbx_strand_id
1 'polypeptide(L)'
;MSNSIENLLVRNLHEAFAERDPVRRTTAIETIFDRDCLFSDPNGRHVGHRGVEDAVVALQAQFPDHVFSQIGGVDALTDSGRLAWAFGPRHEPRRITGLDVAVVSAGRISALYTFLDPTGA
;
A
#
# COMPACT_ATOMS: atom_id res chain seq x y z
N MET A 1 3.30 -2.47 21.17
CA MET A 1 3.33 -2.56 19.72
C MET A 1 1.96 -2.31 19.19
N SER A 2 1.86 -1.37 18.32
CA SER A 2 0.56 -0.98 17.83
C SER A 2 0.27 -1.66 16.50
N ASN A 3 -0.88 -2.37 16.44
CA ASN A 3 -1.50 -2.77 15.19
C ASN A 3 -2.64 -1.83 14.85
N SER A 4 -2.46 -0.54 15.19
CA SER A 4 -3.43 0.48 14.85
C SER A 4 -3.57 0.58 13.34
N ILE A 5 -4.70 1.12 12.92
CA ILE A 5 -4.97 1.34 11.50
C ILE A 5 -3.94 2.27 10.89
N GLU A 6 -3.58 3.35 11.61
CA GLU A 6 -2.55 4.28 11.16
C GLU A 6 -1.22 3.57 10.93
N ASN A 7 -0.80 2.75 11.90
CA ASN A 7 0.45 2.04 11.82
C ASN A 7 0.47 1.06 10.64
N LEU A 8 -0.63 0.32 10.46
CA LEU A 8 -0.73 -0.65 9.37
C LEU A 8 -0.67 0.02 8.00
N LEU A 9 -1.35 1.15 7.82
CA LEU A 9 -1.32 1.89 6.55
C LEU A 9 0.06 2.44 6.24
N VAL A 10 0.74 3.02 7.23
CA VAL A 10 2.09 3.56 7.05
C VAL A 10 3.08 2.43 6.76
N ARG A 11 2.99 1.34 7.50
CA ARG A 11 3.86 0.18 7.27
C ARG A 11 3.62 -0.44 5.89
N ASN A 12 2.37 -0.49 5.46
CA ASN A 12 2.08 -1.01 4.13
C ASN A 12 2.79 -0.18 3.05
N LEU A 13 2.76 1.14 3.16
CA LEU A 13 3.41 1.99 2.18
C LEU A 13 4.92 1.77 2.16
N HIS A 14 5.56 1.76 3.31
CA HIS A 14 7.02 1.76 3.40
C HIS A 14 7.65 0.37 3.47
N GLU A 15 6.97 -0.62 4.08
CA GLU A 15 7.55 -1.94 4.29
C GLU A 15 7.05 -2.98 3.29
N ALA A 16 5.95 -2.70 2.60
CA ALA A 16 5.44 -3.59 1.57
C ALA A 16 5.66 -2.99 0.17
N PHE A 17 4.99 -1.90 -0.14
CA PHE A 17 5.01 -1.36 -1.51
C PHE A 17 6.32 -0.68 -1.88
N ALA A 18 7.00 -0.04 -0.93
CA ALA A 18 8.29 0.60 -1.16
C ALA A 18 9.49 -0.34 -0.93
N GLU A 19 9.29 -1.48 -0.30
CA GLU A 19 10.39 -2.39 0.03
C GLU A 19 10.82 -3.17 -1.20
N ARG A 20 12.09 -3.04 -1.57
CA ARG A 20 12.64 -3.70 -2.75
C ARG A 20 13.27 -5.04 -2.45
N ASP A 21 13.63 -5.32 -1.20
CA ASP A 21 14.14 -6.62 -0.81
C ASP A 21 12.99 -7.62 -0.69
N PRO A 22 13.00 -8.71 -1.48
CA PRO A 22 11.85 -9.62 -1.48
C PRO A 22 11.64 -10.35 -0.17
N VAL A 23 12.68 -10.64 0.58
CA VAL A 23 12.53 -11.34 1.87
C VAL A 23 11.90 -10.43 2.91
N ARG A 24 12.39 -9.20 3.03
CA ARG A 24 11.79 -8.23 3.97
C ARG A 24 10.36 -7.90 3.58
N ARG A 25 10.10 -7.72 2.29
CA ARG A 25 8.76 -7.40 1.80
C ARG A 25 7.78 -8.52 2.10
N THR A 26 8.13 -9.76 1.81
CA THR A 26 7.27 -10.91 2.05
C THR A 26 6.94 -11.04 3.53
N THR A 27 7.94 -10.87 4.39
CA THR A 27 7.74 -10.91 5.84
C THR A 27 6.78 -9.81 6.30
N ALA A 28 6.95 -8.61 5.77
CA ALA A 28 6.06 -7.49 6.11
C ALA A 28 4.62 -7.75 5.67
N ILE A 29 4.44 -8.25 4.45
CA ILE A 29 3.09 -8.57 3.94
C ILE A 29 2.41 -9.59 4.83
N GLU A 30 3.12 -10.62 5.27
CA GLU A 30 2.57 -11.65 6.17
C GLU A 30 2.13 -11.07 7.52
N THR A 31 2.80 -10.01 7.96
CA THR A 31 2.49 -9.37 9.24
C THR A 31 1.36 -8.35 9.12
N ILE A 32 1.34 -7.58 8.03
CA ILE A 32 0.42 -6.46 7.83
C ILE A 32 -0.94 -6.95 7.37
N PHE A 33 -0.98 -7.93 6.47
CA PHE A 33 -2.21 -8.36 5.80
C PHE A 33 -2.75 -9.64 6.38
N ASP A 34 -4.07 -9.71 6.43
CA ASP A 34 -4.76 -10.97 6.69
C ASP A 34 -4.42 -11.98 5.59
N ARG A 35 -4.44 -13.25 5.96
CA ARG A 35 -4.11 -14.34 5.05
C ARG A 35 -4.97 -14.36 3.80
N ASP A 36 -6.26 -14.04 3.96
CA ASP A 36 -7.24 -14.05 2.88
C ASP A 36 -7.57 -12.65 2.39
N CYS A 37 -6.62 -11.72 2.51
CA CYS A 37 -6.84 -10.32 2.20
C CYS A 37 -7.21 -10.11 0.73
N LEU A 38 -7.87 -8.98 0.49
CA LEU A 38 -8.15 -8.48 -0.85
C LEU A 38 -7.36 -7.18 -1.05
N PHE A 39 -6.65 -7.10 -2.16
CA PHE A 39 -6.08 -5.84 -2.64
C PHE A 39 -6.73 -5.52 -3.99
N SER A 40 -7.36 -4.36 -4.08
CA SER A 40 -8.03 -3.91 -5.30
C SER A 40 -7.45 -2.58 -5.74
N ASP A 41 -7.04 -2.50 -7.00
CA ASP A 41 -6.48 -1.29 -7.59
C ASP A 41 -6.99 -1.17 -9.03
N PRO A 42 -6.56 -0.13 -9.79
CA PRO A 42 -7.03 0.02 -11.19
C PRO A 42 -6.70 -1.16 -12.10
N ASN A 43 -5.73 -1.98 -11.75
CA ASN A 43 -5.35 -3.16 -12.54
C ASN A 43 -6.21 -4.38 -12.23
N GLY A 44 -7.02 -4.34 -11.16
CA GLY A 44 -7.92 -5.43 -10.82
C GLY A 44 -7.84 -5.85 -9.37
N ARG A 45 -8.21 -7.09 -9.10
CA ARG A 45 -8.29 -7.66 -7.76
C ARG A 45 -7.18 -8.68 -7.57
N HIS A 46 -6.52 -8.60 -6.41
CA HIS A 46 -5.43 -9.48 -6.03
C HIS A 46 -5.78 -10.09 -4.67
N VAL A 47 -5.69 -11.41 -4.55
CA VAL A 47 -6.17 -12.10 -3.36
C VAL A 47 -5.01 -12.76 -2.63
N GLY A 48 -5.00 -12.62 -1.30
CA GLY A 48 -4.02 -13.24 -0.41
C GLY A 48 -2.66 -12.58 -0.45
N HIS A 49 -1.76 -13.07 0.37
CA HIS A 49 -0.39 -12.53 0.43
C HIS A 49 0.30 -12.62 -0.92
N ARG A 50 0.09 -13.72 -1.65
CA ARG A 50 0.70 -13.91 -2.96
C ARG A 50 0.19 -12.87 -3.96
N GLY A 51 -1.11 -12.55 -3.92
CA GLY A 51 -1.66 -11.54 -4.80
C GLY A 51 -1.06 -10.17 -4.55
N VAL A 52 -0.90 -9.80 -3.27
CA VAL A 52 -0.25 -8.52 -2.92
C VAL A 52 1.20 -8.51 -3.39
N GLU A 53 1.94 -9.58 -3.13
CA GLU A 53 3.35 -9.68 -3.52
C GLU A 53 3.50 -9.55 -5.03
N ASP A 54 2.69 -10.27 -5.80
CA ASP A 54 2.76 -10.22 -7.27
C ASP A 54 2.47 -8.82 -7.80
N ALA A 55 1.50 -8.12 -7.19
CA ALA A 55 1.16 -6.76 -7.58
C ALA A 55 2.33 -5.80 -7.32
N VAL A 56 2.98 -5.93 -6.15
CA VAL A 56 4.13 -5.08 -5.80
C VAL A 56 5.31 -5.35 -6.74
N VAL A 57 5.60 -6.61 -7.02
CA VAL A 57 6.68 -6.97 -7.94
C VAL A 57 6.46 -6.36 -9.32
N ALA A 58 5.24 -6.45 -9.84
CA ALA A 58 4.91 -5.87 -11.14
C ALA A 58 5.07 -4.35 -11.14
N LEU A 59 4.61 -3.69 -10.07
CA LEU A 59 4.72 -2.24 -9.93
C LEU A 59 6.18 -1.79 -9.90
N GLN A 60 7.01 -2.45 -9.11
CA GLN A 60 8.41 -2.08 -8.98
C GLN A 60 9.18 -2.34 -10.28
N ALA A 61 8.83 -3.39 -11.01
CA ALA A 61 9.44 -3.67 -12.31
C ALA A 61 9.08 -2.61 -13.35
N GLN A 62 7.85 -2.12 -13.30
CA GLN A 62 7.38 -1.09 -14.22
C GLN A 62 7.98 0.28 -13.91
N PHE A 63 8.23 0.57 -12.64
CA PHE A 63 8.71 1.87 -12.18
C PHE A 63 9.97 1.73 -11.32
N PRO A 64 11.10 1.34 -11.92
CA PRO A 64 12.31 1.02 -11.13
C PRO A 64 12.94 2.23 -10.43
N ASP A 65 12.66 3.44 -10.89
CA ASP A 65 13.23 4.67 -10.32
C ASP A 65 12.25 5.45 -9.44
N HIS A 66 11.02 4.94 -9.25
CA HIS A 66 10.01 5.65 -8.47
C HIS A 66 10.14 5.33 -6.98
N VAL A 67 9.88 6.34 -6.15
CA VAL A 67 9.84 6.20 -4.70
C VAL A 67 8.49 6.67 -4.17
N PHE A 68 8.05 6.01 -3.09
CA PHE A 68 6.82 6.39 -2.41
C PHE A 68 7.10 7.43 -1.34
N SER A 69 6.15 8.35 -1.16
CA SER A 69 6.13 9.26 -0.02
C SER A 69 4.72 9.46 0.46
N GLN A 70 4.57 9.72 1.75
CA GLN A 70 3.28 9.94 2.37
C GLN A 70 2.86 11.39 2.18
N ILE A 71 1.58 11.63 1.90
CA ILE A 71 1.01 12.97 1.81
C ILE A 71 0.09 13.16 3.01
N GLY A 72 0.46 14.08 3.91
CA GLY A 72 -0.34 14.35 5.11
C GLY A 72 -0.34 13.19 6.10
N GLY A 73 -1.31 13.17 6.98
CA GLY A 73 -1.46 12.13 7.98
C GLY A 73 -2.44 11.06 7.56
N VAL A 74 -2.67 10.12 8.46
CA VAL A 74 -3.66 9.06 8.27
C VAL A 74 -4.94 9.45 9.00
N ASP A 75 -6.07 9.27 8.33
CA ASP A 75 -7.39 9.37 8.97
C ASP A 75 -7.90 7.95 9.23
N ALA A 76 -8.38 7.71 10.45
CA ALA A 76 -8.85 6.38 10.82
C ALA A 76 -10.22 6.46 11.49
N LEU A 77 -11.03 5.46 11.18
CA LEU A 77 -12.30 5.20 11.85
C LEU A 77 -12.12 3.98 12.75
N THR A 78 -13.22 3.36 13.18
CA THR A 78 -13.13 2.21 14.08
C THR A 78 -12.44 1.01 13.42
N ASP A 79 -12.74 0.73 12.15
CA ASP A 79 -12.28 -0.46 11.45
C ASP A 79 -11.66 -0.18 10.09
N SER A 80 -11.47 1.10 9.75
CA SER A 80 -10.97 1.47 8.44
C SER A 80 -10.19 2.77 8.53
N GLY A 81 -9.36 3.02 7.53
CA GLY A 81 -8.58 4.25 7.47
C GLY A 81 -8.12 4.54 6.06
N ARG A 82 -7.58 5.74 5.88
CA ARG A 82 -7.08 6.18 4.59
C ARG A 82 -5.75 6.91 4.72
N LEU A 83 -4.93 6.77 3.69
CA LEU A 83 -3.63 7.42 3.60
C LEU A 83 -3.40 7.85 2.16
N ALA A 84 -3.09 9.13 1.97
CA ALA A 84 -2.71 9.65 0.66
C ALA A 84 -1.21 9.49 0.46
N TRP A 85 -0.81 9.19 -0.78
CA TRP A 85 0.59 8.93 -1.10
C TRP A 85 0.95 9.52 -2.47
N ALA A 86 2.25 9.72 -2.66
CA ALA A 86 2.85 10.11 -3.93
C ALA A 86 3.85 9.05 -4.37
N PHE A 87 4.04 8.93 -5.67
CA PHE A 87 4.92 7.95 -6.28
C PHE A 87 5.54 8.56 -7.52
N GLY A 88 6.84 8.68 -7.52
CA GLY A 88 7.54 9.28 -8.65
C GLY A 88 9.05 9.20 -8.49
N PRO A 89 9.80 9.53 -9.54
CA PRO A 89 11.24 9.63 -9.43
C PRO A 89 11.62 10.80 -8.53
N ARG A 90 12.86 10.80 -8.05
CA ARG A 90 13.30 11.80 -7.05
C ARG A 90 13.15 13.24 -7.56
N HIS A 91 13.30 13.47 -8.86
CA HIS A 91 13.17 14.81 -9.42
C HIS A 91 11.72 15.22 -9.67
N GLU A 92 10.78 14.29 -9.55
CA GLU A 92 9.35 14.55 -9.71
C GLU A 92 8.57 13.61 -8.79
N PRO A 93 8.68 13.80 -7.44
CA PRO A 93 8.17 12.81 -6.48
C PRO A 93 6.65 12.66 -6.47
N ARG A 94 5.92 13.62 -7.03
CA ARG A 94 4.46 13.58 -7.10
C ARG A 94 3.93 13.32 -8.49
N ARG A 95 4.69 12.62 -9.32
CA ARG A 95 4.25 12.29 -10.68
C ARG A 95 2.93 11.52 -10.67
N ILE A 96 2.79 10.59 -9.76
CA ILE A 96 1.56 9.83 -9.55
C ILE A 96 1.16 10.05 -8.10
N THR A 97 -0.12 10.35 -7.86
CA THR A 97 -0.64 10.44 -6.51
C THR A 97 -1.87 9.57 -6.38
N GLY A 98 -2.17 9.15 -5.17
CA GLY A 98 -3.30 8.29 -4.93
C GLY A 98 -3.68 8.21 -3.46
N LEU A 99 -4.61 7.32 -3.20
CA LEU A 99 -5.20 7.14 -1.88
C LEU A 99 -5.35 5.65 -1.60
N ASP A 100 -4.86 5.22 -0.45
CA ASP A 100 -5.11 3.89 0.08
C ASP A 100 -6.22 3.96 1.11
N VAL A 101 -7.21 3.07 0.96
CA VAL A 101 -8.26 2.86 1.96
C VAL A 101 -8.18 1.42 2.45
N ALA A 102 -7.97 1.25 3.75
CA ALA A 102 -7.83 -0.08 4.32
C ALA A 102 -8.99 -0.40 5.26
N VAL A 103 -9.45 -1.64 5.21
CA VAL A 103 -10.34 -2.21 6.22
C VAL A 103 -9.50 -3.17 7.06
N VAL A 104 -9.61 -3.04 8.38
CA VAL A 104 -8.77 -3.78 9.32
C VAL A 104 -9.65 -4.68 10.18
N SER A 105 -9.23 -5.91 10.34
CA SER A 105 -9.89 -6.90 11.18
C SER A 105 -8.85 -7.71 11.92
N ALA A 106 -9.02 -7.89 13.21
CA ALA A 106 -8.11 -8.68 14.06
C ALA A 106 -6.63 -8.23 13.94
N GLY A 107 -6.41 -6.92 13.82
CA GLY A 107 -5.06 -6.34 13.79
C GLY A 107 -4.33 -6.49 12.48
N ARG A 108 -5.03 -6.84 11.39
CA ARG A 108 -4.44 -6.96 10.06
C ARG A 108 -5.35 -6.33 9.01
N ILE A 109 -4.77 -5.92 7.89
CA ILE A 109 -5.54 -5.41 6.77
C ILE A 109 -6.27 -6.58 6.10
N SER A 110 -7.59 -6.54 6.12
CA SER A 110 -8.42 -7.54 5.43
C SER A 110 -8.73 -7.12 4.01
N ALA A 111 -8.78 -5.81 3.74
CA ALA A 111 -8.97 -5.30 2.39
C ALA A 111 -8.23 -3.97 2.25
N LEU A 112 -7.59 -3.80 1.12
CA LEU A 112 -6.91 -2.55 0.75
C LEU A 112 -7.41 -2.13 -0.62
N TYR A 113 -7.91 -0.91 -0.70
CA TYR A 113 -8.39 -0.32 -1.96
C TYR A 113 -7.50 0.85 -2.31
N THR A 114 -6.90 0.81 -3.48
CA THR A 114 -5.99 1.86 -3.94
C THR A 114 -6.62 2.60 -5.11
N PHE A 115 -6.79 3.89 -4.93
CA PHE A 115 -7.34 4.79 -5.95
C PHE A 115 -6.24 5.70 -6.44
N LEU A 116 -6.15 5.88 -7.76
CA LEU A 116 -5.24 6.86 -8.34
C LEU A 116 -5.99 8.16 -8.57
N ASP A 117 -5.32 9.26 -8.26
CA ASP A 117 -5.89 10.58 -8.56
C ASP A 117 -5.87 10.81 -10.06
N PRO A 118 -6.82 11.57 -10.60
CA PRO A 118 -6.79 11.94 -12.01
C PRO A 118 -5.49 12.68 -12.33
N THR A 119 -4.90 12.34 -13.48
CA THR A 119 -3.69 12.99 -13.93
C THR A 119 -4.00 14.02 -14.99
N GLY A 120 -3.25 15.11 -15.01
CA GLY A 120 -3.26 16.06 -16.09
C GLY A 120 -4.56 16.82 -16.28
N ALA A 121 -5.26 17.06 -15.22
CA ALA A 121 -6.52 17.79 -15.28
C ALA A 121 -6.39 19.14 -15.97
#